data_b9d8a8e09194a968f083fc6e8ef16511
#
_entry.id   b9d8a8e09194a968f083fc6e8ef16511
#
_cell.length_a   1.000
_cell.length_b   1.000
_cell.length_c   1.000
_cell.angle_alpha   90.00
_cell.angle_beta   90.00
_cell.angle_gamma   90.00
#
_symmetry.space_group_name_H-M   'P 1'
#
loop_
_entity.id
_entity.type
_entity.pdbx_description
1 polymer ?
#
loop_
_entity_poly.entity_id
_entity_poly.type
_entity_poly.pdbx_seq_one_letter_code
_entity_poly.pdbx_strand_id
1 'polypeptide(L)'
;MNNGYIRVASIAPRVNVADVDYNVEQIIDMARKAADEGASIILFPELSITGYTCADLFHQSPLLNAAINGLSRIATASTGIDALIVAGAPLRVEGQLYNCAVAVSGGTIRAIVPKTYIPNYNEFYEKRWFASPDAVNCPIETTLPVQEAPIPFGTDIVLSVDDALVGIEICEDLWTPIPPSTHAALSGAQILLNLSASNDLIGKYDYLLSLIKQQSARNIAAYVYSGAGFGESSTDLVFDGKTIIAENGTLIQTNARWSTEPSCVIADIDIYALNRDRLHIMSFGDTAMREPSRYRIVDSLIDQRINTDLLRSIDPHPFVPDSEHIVDRRCEEIINIQVAGLARRLSATHTSKLVIGISGGLDSTLALLVAVHTFDPVSYTHLTLPTIYS
;
A
#
# COMPACT_ATOMS: atom_id res chain seq x y z
N MET A 1 9.05 24.52 -1.31
CA MET A 1 9.74 23.57 -0.42
C MET A 1 8.98 22.26 -0.53
N ASN A 2 9.66 21.17 -0.83
CA ASN A 2 9.08 19.86 -0.75
C ASN A 2 8.78 19.59 0.73
N ASN A 3 7.48 19.40 1.08
CA ASN A 3 7.07 19.20 2.48
C ASN A 3 7.28 17.75 2.95
N GLY A 4 7.89 16.90 2.13
CA GLY A 4 8.11 15.48 2.40
C GLY A 4 6.88 14.62 2.22
N TYR A 5 5.80 15.17 1.66
CA TYR A 5 4.58 14.42 1.36
C TYR A 5 4.42 14.21 -0.14
N ILE A 6 3.94 13.04 -0.53
CA ILE A 6 3.52 12.71 -1.89
C ILE A 6 2.06 12.32 -1.86
N ARG A 7 1.24 12.95 -2.72
CA ARG A 7 -0.18 12.63 -2.84
C ARG A 7 -0.38 11.49 -3.82
N VAL A 8 -1.09 10.46 -3.37
CA VAL A 8 -1.41 9.28 -4.17
C VAL A 8 -2.92 9.13 -4.30
N ALA A 9 -3.37 8.62 -5.45
CA ALA A 9 -4.76 8.27 -5.69
C ALA A 9 -4.88 6.78 -6.03
N SER A 10 -5.85 6.12 -5.44
CA SER A 10 -6.29 4.77 -5.81
C SER A 10 -7.70 4.84 -6.37
N ILE A 11 -7.90 4.34 -7.58
CA ILE A 11 -9.13 4.51 -8.35
C ILE A 11 -9.70 3.17 -8.77
N ALA A 12 -10.99 2.94 -8.51
CA ALA A 12 -11.77 1.87 -9.12
C ALA A 12 -12.73 2.50 -10.15
N PRO A 13 -12.39 2.47 -11.45
CA PRO A 13 -13.22 3.03 -12.50
C PRO A 13 -14.41 2.12 -12.79
N ARG A 14 -15.40 2.65 -13.50
CA ARG A 14 -16.39 1.81 -14.15
C ARG A 14 -15.76 1.15 -15.38
N VAL A 15 -16.02 -0.14 -15.58
CA VAL A 15 -15.44 -0.92 -16.67
C VAL A 15 -16.55 -1.50 -17.53
N ASN A 16 -16.31 -1.58 -18.84
CA ASN A 16 -17.06 -2.41 -19.77
C ASN A 16 -16.11 -3.49 -20.31
N VAL A 17 -16.46 -4.76 -20.13
CA VAL A 17 -15.62 -5.89 -20.55
C VAL A 17 -15.37 -5.83 -22.06
N ALA A 18 -14.09 -5.85 -22.44
CA ALA A 18 -13.58 -5.77 -23.82
C ALA A 18 -13.89 -4.45 -24.58
N ASP A 19 -14.48 -3.45 -23.94
CA ASP A 19 -14.72 -2.14 -24.51
C ASP A 19 -13.58 -1.18 -24.13
N VAL A 20 -12.46 -1.32 -24.84
CA VAL A 20 -11.23 -0.56 -24.57
C VAL A 20 -11.44 0.94 -24.70
N ASP A 21 -12.24 1.38 -25.66
CA ASP A 21 -12.47 2.81 -25.88
C ASP A 21 -13.16 3.45 -24.69
N TYR A 22 -14.22 2.83 -24.18
CA TYR A 22 -14.92 3.27 -22.98
C TYR A 22 -13.99 3.26 -21.75
N ASN A 23 -13.27 2.16 -21.54
CA ASN A 23 -12.41 1.99 -20.35
C ASN A 23 -11.28 3.03 -20.32
N VAL A 24 -10.67 3.31 -21.47
CA VAL A 24 -9.62 4.33 -21.63
C VAL A 24 -10.15 5.74 -21.34
N GLU A 25 -11.35 6.06 -21.78
CA GLU A 25 -12.00 7.35 -21.46
C GLU A 25 -12.20 7.48 -19.96
N GLN A 26 -12.70 6.43 -19.27
CA GLN A 26 -12.84 6.44 -17.82
C GLN A 26 -11.50 6.64 -17.11
N ILE A 27 -10.44 5.95 -17.56
CA ILE A 27 -9.09 6.10 -17.00
C ILE A 27 -8.59 7.54 -17.16
N ILE A 28 -8.68 8.12 -18.35
CA ILE A 28 -8.20 9.47 -18.63
C ILE A 28 -8.97 10.51 -17.82
N ASP A 29 -10.29 10.41 -17.77
CA ASP A 29 -11.14 11.37 -17.05
C ASP A 29 -10.89 11.32 -15.54
N MET A 30 -10.77 10.12 -14.97
CA MET A 30 -10.50 9.97 -13.55
C MET A 30 -9.06 10.36 -13.20
N ALA A 31 -8.08 10.09 -14.09
CA ALA A 31 -6.71 10.52 -13.91
C ALA A 31 -6.61 12.05 -13.87
N ARG A 32 -7.30 12.77 -14.77
CA ARG A 32 -7.35 14.23 -14.75
C ARG A 32 -7.94 14.77 -13.44
N LYS A 33 -9.09 14.24 -13.02
CA LYS A 33 -9.73 14.64 -11.75
C LYS A 33 -8.81 14.43 -10.55
N ALA A 34 -8.12 13.28 -10.46
CA ALA A 34 -7.20 13.01 -9.38
C ALA A 34 -5.97 13.93 -9.43
N ALA A 35 -5.44 14.23 -10.62
CA ALA A 35 -4.33 15.18 -10.78
C ALA A 35 -4.75 16.62 -10.44
N ASP A 36 -5.97 17.03 -10.79
CA ASP A 36 -6.54 18.35 -10.42
C ASP A 36 -6.66 18.48 -8.87
N GLU A 37 -6.85 17.36 -8.17
CA GLU A 37 -6.80 17.29 -6.70
C GLU A 37 -5.36 17.17 -6.15
N GLY A 38 -4.35 17.21 -7.02
CA GLY A 38 -2.93 17.23 -6.69
C GLY A 38 -2.29 15.86 -6.54
N ALA A 39 -2.93 14.77 -6.99
CA ALA A 39 -2.32 13.46 -6.97
C ALA A 39 -1.19 13.35 -8.00
N SER A 40 0.00 12.89 -7.57
CA SER A 40 1.17 12.67 -8.44
C SER A 40 1.36 11.24 -8.82
N ILE A 41 0.71 10.33 -8.12
CA ILE A 41 0.70 8.91 -8.42
C ILE A 41 -0.76 8.47 -8.44
N ILE A 42 -1.19 7.92 -9.58
CA ILE A 42 -2.59 7.54 -9.81
C ILE A 42 -2.61 6.07 -10.23
N LEU A 43 -3.26 5.24 -9.41
CA LEU A 43 -3.31 3.80 -9.58
C LEU A 43 -4.71 3.36 -10.04
N PHE A 44 -4.76 2.56 -11.10
CA PHE A 44 -5.93 1.87 -11.62
C PHE A 44 -5.82 0.34 -11.41
N PRO A 45 -6.92 -0.42 -11.51
CA PRO A 45 -6.92 -1.86 -11.32
C PRO A 45 -6.14 -2.65 -12.37
N GLU A 46 -5.90 -3.90 -12.05
CA GLU A 46 -5.41 -4.93 -12.95
C GLU A 46 -6.30 -5.05 -14.20
N LEU A 47 -5.65 -5.10 -15.38
CA LEU A 47 -6.32 -5.22 -16.69
C LEU A 47 -7.44 -4.17 -16.93
N SER A 48 -7.37 -3.02 -16.27
CA SER A 48 -8.41 -1.98 -16.32
C SER A 48 -8.67 -1.43 -17.72
N ILE A 49 -7.72 -1.57 -18.65
CA ILE A 49 -7.89 -1.13 -20.06
C ILE A 49 -8.85 -2.04 -20.81
N THR A 50 -8.86 -3.34 -20.54
CA THR A 50 -9.72 -4.31 -21.24
C THR A 50 -10.91 -4.79 -20.40
N GLY A 51 -10.81 -4.67 -19.08
CA GLY A 51 -11.51 -5.49 -18.12
C GLY A 51 -10.75 -6.80 -17.84
N TYR A 52 -10.85 -7.29 -16.61
CA TYR A 52 -10.21 -8.53 -16.18
C TYR A 52 -10.95 -9.77 -16.73
N THR A 53 -12.27 -9.71 -16.84
CA THR A 53 -13.12 -10.85 -17.16
C THR A 53 -13.31 -11.10 -18.66
N CYS A 54 -12.34 -10.74 -19.50
CA CYS A 54 -12.38 -10.93 -20.94
C CYS A 54 -12.26 -12.41 -21.40
N ALA A 55 -11.88 -13.32 -20.51
CA ALA A 55 -11.72 -14.76 -20.82
C ALA A 55 -10.89 -15.00 -22.11
N ASP A 56 -11.35 -15.91 -22.97
CA ASP A 56 -10.62 -16.27 -24.22
C ASP A 56 -10.50 -15.12 -25.25
N LEU A 57 -11.15 -13.98 -25.01
CA LEU A 57 -10.93 -12.79 -25.82
C LEU A 57 -9.49 -12.29 -25.74
N PHE A 58 -8.76 -12.61 -24.65
CA PHE A 58 -7.31 -12.34 -24.56
C PHE A 58 -6.47 -13.04 -25.66
N HIS A 59 -6.99 -14.06 -26.33
CA HIS A 59 -6.33 -14.66 -27.48
C HIS A 59 -6.65 -13.93 -28.82
N GLN A 60 -7.55 -12.96 -28.80
CA GLN A 60 -8.00 -12.27 -30.00
C GLN A 60 -7.15 -11.03 -30.31
N SER A 61 -6.50 -11.00 -31.48
CA SER A 61 -5.69 -9.87 -31.90
C SER A 61 -6.42 -8.52 -31.89
N PRO A 62 -7.73 -8.42 -32.22
CA PRO A 62 -8.44 -7.15 -32.12
C PRO A 62 -8.42 -6.55 -30.71
N LEU A 63 -8.63 -7.34 -29.66
CA LEU A 63 -8.60 -6.87 -28.27
C LEU A 63 -7.20 -6.37 -27.89
N LEU A 64 -6.17 -7.15 -28.23
CA LEU A 64 -4.78 -6.80 -27.92
C LEU A 64 -4.32 -5.54 -28.66
N ASN A 65 -4.71 -5.40 -29.91
CA ASN A 65 -4.40 -4.19 -30.71
C ASN A 65 -5.16 -2.97 -30.15
N ALA A 66 -6.41 -3.14 -29.75
CA ALA A 66 -7.17 -2.09 -29.10
C ALA A 66 -6.51 -1.66 -27.77
N ALA A 67 -6.02 -2.60 -26.96
CA ALA A 67 -5.30 -2.30 -25.71
C ALA A 67 -4.04 -1.45 -25.96
N ILE A 68 -3.24 -1.79 -27.00
CA ILE A 68 -2.07 -1.00 -27.39
C ILE A 68 -2.47 0.41 -27.83
N ASN A 69 -3.53 0.55 -28.64
CA ASN A 69 -4.04 1.86 -29.06
C ASN A 69 -4.58 2.65 -27.86
N GLY A 70 -5.22 1.98 -26.91
CA GLY A 70 -5.67 2.56 -25.65
C GLY A 70 -4.51 3.14 -24.82
N LEU A 71 -3.41 2.42 -24.72
CA LEU A 71 -2.19 2.89 -24.07
C LEU A 71 -1.63 4.14 -24.76
N SER A 72 -1.65 4.20 -26.09
CA SER A 72 -1.25 5.40 -26.84
C SER A 72 -2.09 6.61 -26.49
N ARG A 73 -3.40 6.43 -26.32
CA ARG A 73 -4.32 7.50 -25.92
C ARG A 73 -4.04 7.97 -24.49
N ILE A 74 -3.82 7.06 -23.57
CA ILE A 74 -3.44 7.39 -22.18
C ILE A 74 -2.11 8.13 -22.17
N ALA A 75 -1.10 7.64 -22.92
CA ALA A 75 0.19 8.30 -23.04
C ALA A 75 0.04 9.72 -23.57
N THR A 76 -0.70 9.91 -24.67
CA THR A 76 -0.98 11.25 -25.22
C THR A 76 -1.66 12.15 -24.20
N ALA A 77 -2.68 11.64 -23.49
CA ALA A 77 -3.41 12.40 -22.47
C ALA A 77 -2.53 12.80 -21.28
N SER A 78 -1.54 11.98 -20.93
CA SER A 78 -0.62 12.24 -19.82
C SER A 78 0.29 13.45 -20.03
N THR A 79 0.42 13.96 -21.27
CA THR A 79 1.13 15.21 -21.55
C THR A 79 0.53 16.42 -20.81
N GLY A 80 -0.78 16.40 -20.55
CA GLY A 80 -1.48 17.44 -19.80
C GLY A 80 -1.83 17.03 -18.36
N ILE A 81 -1.28 15.92 -17.89
CA ILE A 81 -1.53 15.39 -16.54
C ILE A 81 -0.17 15.28 -15.85
N ASP A 82 0.06 16.11 -14.84
CA ASP A 82 1.30 16.12 -14.07
C ASP A 82 1.27 15.03 -12.97
N ALA A 83 1.19 13.78 -13.41
CA ALA A 83 1.13 12.62 -12.56
C ALA A 83 1.64 11.35 -13.25
N LEU A 84 2.16 10.42 -12.48
CA LEU A 84 2.44 9.05 -12.89
C LEU A 84 1.13 8.26 -12.87
N ILE A 85 0.66 7.85 -14.05
CA ILE A 85 -0.53 7.00 -14.21
C ILE A 85 -0.09 5.56 -14.33
N VAL A 86 -0.63 4.66 -13.52
CA VAL A 86 -0.36 3.22 -13.58
C VAL A 86 -1.68 2.48 -13.84
N ALA A 87 -1.78 1.80 -14.98
CA ALA A 87 -2.97 1.07 -15.40
C ALA A 87 -2.63 -0.35 -15.87
N GLY A 88 -3.57 -1.29 -15.70
CA GLY A 88 -3.41 -2.69 -16.10
C GLY A 88 -3.76 -2.93 -17.57
N ALA A 89 -2.90 -3.66 -18.30
CA ALA A 89 -3.11 -4.01 -19.71
C ALA A 89 -2.54 -5.40 -20.06
N PRO A 90 -3.19 -6.15 -20.98
CA PRO A 90 -2.60 -7.35 -21.58
C PRO A 90 -1.62 -6.96 -22.68
N LEU A 91 -0.37 -7.40 -22.62
CA LEU A 91 0.64 -7.06 -23.61
C LEU A 91 1.35 -8.30 -24.14
N ARG A 92 1.53 -8.35 -25.47
CA ARG A 92 2.35 -9.37 -26.11
C ARG A 92 3.79 -8.88 -26.23
N VAL A 93 4.71 -9.60 -25.58
CA VAL A 93 6.15 -9.32 -25.64
C VAL A 93 6.86 -10.62 -26.02
N GLU A 94 7.70 -10.58 -27.06
CA GLU A 94 8.45 -11.73 -27.58
C GLU A 94 7.61 -13.00 -27.79
N GLY A 95 6.39 -12.84 -28.28
CA GLY A 95 5.48 -13.96 -28.56
C GLY A 95 4.70 -14.50 -27.36
N GLN A 96 4.98 -14.04 -26.16
CA GLN A 96 4.24 -14.37 -24.95
C GLN A 96 3.23 -13.27 -24.60
N LEU A 97 2.11 -13.64 -24.00
CA LEU A 97 1.12 -12.69 -23.48
C LEU A 97 1.30 -12.52 -21.97
N TYR A 98 1.46 -11.28 -21.53
CA TYR A 98 1.64 -10.94 -20.12
C TYR A 98 0.49 -10.06 -19.60
N ASN A 99 0.13 -10.26 -18.36
CA ASN A 99 -0.68 -9.35 -17.58
C ASN A 99 0.26 -8.28 -16.99
N CYS A 100 0.12 -7.03 -17.40
CA CYS A 100 1.10 -5.99 -17.12
C CYS A 100 0.49 -4.79 -16.41
N ALA A 101 1.25 -4.20 -15.51
CA ALA A 101 1.08 -2.82 -15.08
C ALA A 101 1.92 -1.93 -16.01
N VAL A 102 1.29 -0.89 -16.55
CA VAL A 102 1.94 0.06 -17.46
C VAL A 102 1.98 1.42 -16.79
N ALA A 103 3.17 1.94 -16.58
CA ALA A 103 3.44 3.24 -15.99
C ALA A 103 3.60 4.28 -17.09
N VAL A 104 2.81 5.36 -17.03
CA VAL A 104 2.73 6.38 -18.07
C VAL A 104 2.83 7.77 -17.46
N SER A 105 3.65 8.63 -18.05
CA SER A 105 3.74 10.05 -17.68
C SER A 105 4.37 10.88 -18.80
N GLY A 106 4.09 12.18 -18.85
CA GLY A 106 4.75 13.11 -19.77
C GLY A 106 4.66 12.73 -21.24
N GLY A 107 3.57 12.10 -21.66
CA GLY A 107 3.33 11.69 -23.04
C GLY A 107 3.94 10.35 -23.44
N THR A 108 4.59 9.61 -22.54
CA THR A 108 5.30 8.36 -22.84
C THR A 108 5.02 7.25 -21.83
N ILE A 109 5.18 6.01 -22.29
CA ILE A 109 5.22 4.85 -21.41
C ILE A 109 6.62 4.78 -20.79
N ARG A 110 6.68 4.82 -19.47
CA ARG A 110 7.92 4.87 -18.70
C ARG A 110 8.47 3.48 -18.40
N ALA A 111 7.58 2.56 -18.03
CA ALA A 111 7.94 1.19 -17.70
C ALA A 111 6.74 0.24 -17.85
N ILE A 112 7.02 -1.03 -18.03
CA ILE A 112 6.05 -2.13 -18.05
C ILE A 112 6.51 -3.18 -17.04
N VAL A 113 5.67 -3.46 -16.05
CA VAL A 113 5.91 -4.46 -15.00
C VAL A 113 4.93 -5.62 -15.21
N PRO A 114 5.38 -6.81 -15.64
CA PRO A 114 4.52 -7.97 -15.75
C PRO A 114 4.23 -8.60 -14.40
N LYS A 115 3.04 -9.18 -14.25
CA LYS A 115 2.63 -9.95 -13.06
C LYS A 115 3.58 -11.11 -12.83
N THR A 116 4.14 -11.18 -11.63
CA THR A 116 5.15 -12.20 -11.29
C THR A 116 4.52 -13.58 -11.10
N TYR A 117 3.46 -13.64 -10.29
CA TYR A 117 2.80 -14.89 -9.95
C TYR A 117 1.41 -14.95 -10.59
N ILE A 118 1.23 -15.95 -11.45
CA ILE A 118 -0.02 -16.17 -12.19
C ILE A 118 -0.89 -17.18 -11.44
N PRO A 119 -2.04 -16.79 -10.85
CA PRO A 119 -2.92 -17.70 -10.13
C PRO A 119 -3.55 -18.72 -11.08
N ASN A 120 -3.60 -19.98 -10.63
CA ASN A 120 -4.22 -21.08 -11.38
C ASN A 120 -4.79 -22.11 -10.41
N TYR A 121 -5.70 -21.68 -9.56
CA TYR A 121 -6.36 -22.48 -8.54
C TYR A 121 -7.76 -21.91 -8.25
N ASN A 122 -8.65 -22.74 -7.70
CA ASN A 122 -10.04 -22.42 -7.43
C ASN A 122 -10.73 -21.76 -8.64
N GLU A 123 -11.25 -20.55 -8.47
CA GLU A 123 -11.90 -19.74 -9.49
C GLU A 123 -10.90 -19.04 -10.46
N PHE A 124 -9.60 -19.09 -10.20
CA PHE A 124 -8.59 -18.44 -11.03
C PHE A 124 -7.93 -19.45 -11.97
N TYR A 125 -7.86 -19.10 -13.26
CA TYR A 125 -7.23 -19.89 -14.31
C TYR A 125 -6.44 -19.02 -15.30
N GLU A 126 -5.75 -18.00 -14.79
CA GLU A 126 -5.01 -17.02 -15.60
C GLU A 126 -3.88 -17.63 -16.43
N LYS A 127 -3.29 -18.76 -16.01
CA LYS A 127 -2.29 -19.49 -16.82
C LYS A 127 -2.82 -19.97 -18.17
N ARG A 128 -4.14 -19.97 -18.37
CA ARG A 128 -4.74 -20.23 -19.67
C ARG A 128 -4.35 -19.16 -20.69
N TRP A 129 -4.13 -17.92 -20.24
CA TRP A 129 -3.88 -16.75 -21.11
C TRP A 129 -2.51 -16.17 -20.94
N PHE A 130 -2.01 -16.04 -19.70
CA PHE A 130 -0.85 -15.26 -19.36
C PHE A 130 0.34 -16.11 -18.96
N ALA A 131 1.53 -15.71 -19.45
CA ALA A 131 2.81 -16.25 -19.04
C ALA A 131 3.31 -15.55 -17.75
N SER A 132 4.01 -16.32 -16.91
CA SER A 132 4.86 -15.75 -15.87
C SER A 132 6.16 -15.25 -16.49
N PRO A 133 6.69 -14.10 -16.10
CA PRO A 133 8.03 -13.69 -16.50
C PRO A 133 9.06 -14.67 -15.90
N ASP A 134 9.91 -15.21 -16.76
CA ASP A 134 11.03 -16.03 -16.30
C ASP A 134 12.19 -15.11 -15.90
N ALA A 135 12.71 -15.26 -14.68
CA ALA A 135 13.80 -14.43 -14.17
C ALA A 135 15.08 -14.49 -15.04
N VAL A 136 15.26 -15.58 -15.83
CA VAL A 136 16.44 -15.77 -16.67
C VAL A 136 16.23 -15.26 -18.09
N ASN A 137 15.00 -15.41 -18.63
CA ASN A 137 14.70 -15.14 -20.03
C ASN A 137 13.73 -13.98 -20.23
N CYS A 138 13.36 -13.27 -19.17
CA CYS A 138 12.50 -12.10 -19.29
C CYS A 138 13.28 -10.97 -19.99
N PRO A 139 12.75 -10.38 -21.07
CA PRO A 139 13.41 -9.24 -21.70
C PRO A 139 13.50 -8.07 -20.71
N ILE A 140 14.59 -7.33 -20.76
CA ILE A 140 14.80 -6.16 -19.88
C ILE A 140 14.18 -4.89 -20.46
N GLU A 141 13.83 -4.89 -21.72
CA GLU A 141 13.15 -3.81 -22.45
C GLU A 141 12.29 -4.39 -23.58
N THR A 142 11.33 -3.64 -24.03
CA THR A 142 10.47 -3.98 -25.18
C THR A 142 10.18 -2.76 -26.01
N THR A 143 9.63 -2.95 -27.20
CA THR A 143 9.09 -1.89 -28.07
C THR A 143 7.61 -2.14 -28.31
N LEU A 144 6.84 -1.07 -28.33
CA LEU A 144 5.44 -1.11 -28.72
C LEU A 144 5.23 -0.25 -29.96
N PRO A 145 4.28 -0.60 -30.84
CA PRO A 145 4.00 0.18 -32.06
C PRO A 145 3.68 1.67 -31.81
N VAL A 146 3.35 2.01 -30.59
CA VAL A 146 2.94 3.34 -30.15
C VAL A 146 4.10 4.19 -29.60
N GLN A 147 5.30 3.61 -29.47
CA GLN A 147 6.49 4.30 -28.98
C GLN A 147 7.76 3.69 -29.60
N GLU A 148 8.53 4.51 -30.32
CA GLU A 148 9.77 4.07 -30.99
C GLU A 148 10.90 3.77 -30.00
N ALA A 149 10.97 4.55 -28.90
CA ALA A 149 12.00 4.35 -27.88
C ALA A 149 11.76 3.04 -27.10
N PRO A 150 12.82 2.27 -26.79
CA PRO A 150 12.71 1.10 -25.96
C PRO A 150 12.07 1.43 -24.60
N ILE A 151 11.20 0.56 -24.13
CA ILE A 151 10.48 0.70 -22.87
C ILE A 151 11.06 -0.32 -21.89
N PRO A 152 11.52 0.10 -20.69
CA PRO A 152 11.93 -0.83 -19.64
C PRO A 152 10.82 -1.85 -19.33
N PHE A 153 11.16 -3.13 -19.36
CA PHE A 153 10.26 -4.25 -19.08
C PHE A 153 10.89 -5.17 -18.03
N GLY A 154 10.09 -5.65 -17.09
CA GLY A 154 10.55 -6.63 -16.08
C GLY A 154 9.95 -6.40 -14.70
N THR A 155 10.16 -7.37 -13.82
CA THR A 155 9.70 -7.36 -12.43
C THR A 155 10.65 -6.64 -11.47
N ASP A 156 11.82 -6.24 -11.97
CA ASP A 156 12.92 -5.62 -11.25
C ASP A 156 12.98 -4.09 -11.45
N ILE A 157 11.82 -3.43 -11.54
CA ILE A 157 11.72 -1.99 -11.82
C ILE A 157 11.11 -1.27 -10.62
N VAL A 158 11.70 -0.13 -10.26
CA VAL A 158 11.12 0.92 -9.43
C VAL A 158 11.13 2.23 -10.21
N LEU A 159 10.11 3.06 -10.01
CA LEU A 159 10.01 4.38 -10.65
C LEU A 159 10.37 5.47 -9.64
N SER A 160 11.14 6.47 -10.06
CA SER A 160 11.32 7.67 -9.24
C SER A 160 10.18 8.66 -9.50
N VAL A 161 9.62 9.17 -8.42
CA VAL A 161 8.65 10.27 -8.42
C VAL A 161 9.13 11.26 -7.38
N ASP A 162 9.63 12.41 -7.82
CA ASP A 162 10.33 13.34 -6.92
C ASP A 162 11.41 12.62 -6.08
N ASP A 163 11.40 12.76 -4.77
CA ASP A 163 12.35 12.15 -3.84
C ASP A 163 11.98 10.70 -3.42
N ALA A 164 10.88 10.14 -3.95
CA ALA A 164 10.44 8.80 -3.59
C ALA A 164 10.64 7.78 -4.72
N LEU A 165 10.81 6.51 -4.34
CA LEU A 165 10.77 5.37 -5.23
C LEU A 165 9.46 4.60 -5.07
N VAL A 166 8.91 4.18 -6.20
CA VAL A 166 7.63 3.50 -6.33
C VAL A 166 7.84 2.10 -6.88
N GLY A 167 7.45 1.09 -6.13
CA GLY A 167 7.43 -0.31 -6.57
C GLY A 167 6.03 -0.72 -7.03
N ILE A 168 5.96 -1.65 -7.97
CA ILE A 168 4.68 -2.12 -8.54
C ILE A 168 4.62 -3.64 -8.44
N GLU A 169 3.45 -4.15 -8.03
CA GLU A 169 3.10 -5.57 -8.10
C GLU A 169 1.63 -5.74 -8.51
N ILE A 170 1.22 -6.93 -8.89
CA ILE A 170 -0.12 -7.17 -9.42
C ILE A 170 -0.81 -8.30 -8.66
N CYS A 171 -1.90 -7.99 -7.99
CA CYS A 171 -2.91 -8.87 -7.41
C CYS A 171 -2.33 -10.05 -6.62
N GLU A 172 -2.18 -11.23 -7.25
CA GLU A 172 -1.65 -12.47 -6.64
C GLU A 172 -0.28 -12.28 -6.01
N ASP A 173 0.52 -11.38 -6.53
CA ASP A 173 1.85 -11.10 -6.02
C ASP A 173 1.86 -10.82 -4.50
N LEU A 174 0.84 -10.10 -3.99
CA LEU A 174 0.68 -9.81 -2.55
C LEU A 174 0.45 -11.08 -1.70
N TRP A 175 -0.17 -12.11 -2.27
CA TRP A 175 -0.59 -13.30 -1.53
C TRP A 175 0.54 -14.33 -1.36
N THR A 176 1.66 -14.13 -2.02
CA THR A 176 2.82 -15.01 -1.96
C THR A 176 3.60 -14.82 -0.65
N PRO A 177 4.37 -15.84 -0.21
CA PRO A 177 5.17 -15.74 1.01
C PRO A 177 6.18 -14.60 1.01
N ILE A 178 6.75 -14.27 -0.16
CA ILE A 178 7.66 -13.14 -0.38
C ILE A 178 7.15 -12.36 -1.59
N PRO A 179 6.31 -11.35 -1.36
CA PRO A 179 5.78 -10.50 -2.43
C PRO A 179 6.88 -9.71 -3.16
N PRO A 180 6.75 -9.44 -4.46
CA PRO A 180 7.67 -8.57 -5.20
C PRO A 180 7.85 -7.19 -4.56
N SER A 181 6.80 -6.66 -3.94
CA SER A 181 6.85 -5.41 -3.17
C SER A 181 7.86 -5.43 -2.02
N THR A 182 8.18 -6.60 -1.45
CA THR A 182 9.24 -6.73 -0.45
C THR A 182 10.62 -6.44 -1.07
N HIS A 183 10.91 -7.01 -2.23
CA HIS A 183 12.18 -6.77 -2.95
C HIS A 183 12.27 -5.31 -3.42
N ALA A 184 11.16 -4.74 -3.91
CA ALA A 184 11.09 -3.34 -4.29
C ALA A 184 11.39 -2.41 -3.09
N ALA A 185 10.80 -2.69 -1.92
CA ALA A 185 11.05 -1.92 -0.69
C ALA A 185 12.50 -2.03 -0.22
N LEU A 186 13.10 -3.22 -0.26
CA LEU A 186 14.51 -3.46 0.05
C LEU A 186 15.45 -2.80 -0.97
N SER A 187 14.97 -2.55 -2.20
CA SER A 187 15.66 -1.77 -3.23
C SER A 187 15.40 -0.26 -3.12
N GLY A 188 14.69 0.19 -2.09
CA GLY A 188 14.50 1.59 -1.75
C GLY A 188 13.08 2.13 -1.93
N ALA A 189 12.12 1.39 -2.50
CA ALA A 189 10.76 1.89 -2.72
C ALA A 189 10.04 2.20 -1.39
N GLN A 190 9.55 3.44 -1.25
CA GLN A 190 8.73 3.88 -0.13
C GLN A 190 7.23 3.76 -0.41
N ILE A 191 6.83 3.70 -1.68
CA ILE A 191 5.44 3.55 -2.10
C ILE A 191 5.33 2.27 -2.90
N LEU A 192 4.39 1.41 -2.54
CA LEU A 192 4.13 0.11 -3.16
C LEU A 192 2.72 0.13 -3.76
N LEU A 193 2.63 -0.09 -5.05
CA LEU A 193 1.37 -0.10 -5.80
C LEU A 193 0.95 -1.53 -6.10
N ASN A 194 -0.32 -1.85 -5.87
CA ASN A 194 -0.89 -3.13 -6.25
C ASN A 194 -2.16 -2.93 -7.10
N LEU A 195 -2.07 -3.31 -8.37
CA LEU A 195 -3.19 -3.39 -9.29
C LEU A 195 -3.87 -4.74 -9.08
N SER A 196 -5.16 -4.77 -8.83
CA SER A 196 -5.82 -6.01 -8.45
C SER A 196 -7.16 -6.22 -9.18
N ALA A 197 -7.45 -7.48 -9.43
CA ALA A 197 -8.78 -7.97 -9.78
C ALA A 197 -9.13 -9.18 -8.88
N SER A 198 -9.06 -8.95 -7.57
CA SER A 198 -9.36 -9.94 -6.56
C SER A 198 -10.86 -9.96 -6.30
N ASN A 199 -11.50 -11.09 -6.59
CA ASN A 199 -12.92 -11.31 -6.33
C ASN A 199 -13.25 -11.25 -4.84
N ASP A 200 -14.53 -11.08 -4.54
CA ASP A 200 -15.03 -11.08 -3.17
C ASP A 200 -15.57 -12.44 -2.74
N LEU A 201 -15.12 -12.86 -1.55
CA LEU A 201 -15.62 -14.00 -0.80
C LEU A 201 -15.91 -13.54 0.63
N ILE A 202 -16.81 -14.24 1.32
CA ILE A 202 -17.14 -13.94 2.72
C ILE A 202 -15.87 -14.02 3.58
N GLY A 203 -15.56 -12.93 4.30
CA GLY A 203 -14.38 -12.83 5.17
C GLY A 203 -13.05 -12.51 4.47
N LYS A 204 -12.99 -12.52 3.13
CA LYS A 204 -11.75 -12.25 2.38
C LYS A 204 -11.26 -10.81 2.55
N TYR A 205 -12.17 -9.85 2.70
CA TYR A 205 -11.80 -8.45 2.86
C TYR A 205 -10.97 -8.18 4.11
N ASP A 206 -11.36 -8.73 5.26
CA ASP A 206 -10.62 -8.54 6.52
C ASP A 206 -9.23 -9.16 6.45
N TYR A 207 -9.13 -10.32 5.78
CA TYR A 207 -7.84 -10.96 5.54
C TYR A 207 -6.96 -10.12 4.60
N LEU A 208 -7.50 -9.62 3.49
CA LEU A 208 -6.80 -8.73 2.56
C LEU A 208 -6.32 -7.45 3.27
N LEU A 209 -7.19 -6.82 4.06
CA LEU A 209 -6.83 -5.61 4.81
C LEU A 209 -5.68 -5.90 5.80
N SER A 210 -5.69 -7.06 6.43
CA SER A 210 -4.61 -7.51 7.31
C SER A 210 -3.30 -7.71 6.56
N LEU A 211 -3.33 -8.31 5.36
CA LEU A 211 -2.16 -8.48 4.50
C LEU A 211 -1.58 -7.13 4.06
N ILE A 212 -2.42 -6.22 3.58
CA ILE A 212 -2.00 -4.87 3.16
C ILE A 212 -1.34 -4.13 4.31
N LYS A 213 -1.95 -4.13 5.49
CA LYS A 213 -1.39 -3.47 6.68
C LYS A 213 -0.06 -4.10 7.11
N GLN A 214 0.05 -5.43 7.07
CA GLN A 214 1.29 -6.12 7.42
C GLN A 214 2.39 -5.87 6.37
N GLN A 215 2.05 -5.89 5.08
CA GLN A 215 3.01 -5.62 4.02
C GLN A 215 3.52 -4.18 4.08
N SER A 216 2.64 -3.22 4.34
CA SER A 216 2.98 -1.82 4.59
C SER A 216 3.90 -1.67 5.81
N ALA A 217 3.56 -2.27 6.95
CA ALA A 217 4.33 -2.18 8.19
C ALA A 217 5.70 -2.87 8.09
N ARG A 218 5.75 -4.09 7.54
CA ARG A 218 6.99 -4.87 7.43
C ARG A 218 8.01 -4.18 6.54
N ASN A 219 7.56 -3.52 5.49
CA ASN A 219 8.40 -2.82 4.52
C ASN A 219 8.62 -1.34 4.88
N ILE A 220 8.01 -0.85 5.95
CA ILE A 220 8.05 0.58 6.35
C ILE A 220 7.78 1.44 5.11
N ALA A 221 6.62 1.22 4.51
CA ALA A 221 6.23 1.79 3.23
C ALA A 221 4.74 2.16 3.21
N ALA A 222 4.36 3.03 2.28
CA ALA A 222 2.96 3.15 1.89
C ALA A 222 2.58 1.98 0.96
N TYR A 223 1.37 1.49 1.10
CA TYR A 223 0.79 0.47 0.23
C TYR A 223 -0.52 0.98 -0.36
N VAL A 224 -0.56 1.11 -1.68
CA VAL A 224 -1.70 1.62 -2.44
C VAL A 224 -2.29 0.47 -3.25
N TYR A 225 -3.53 0.12 -2.96
CA TYR A 225 -4.23 -0.99 -3.59
C TYR A 225 -5.44 -0.49 -4.37
N SER A 226 -5.57 -0.92 -5.62
CA SER A 226 -6.71 -0.60 -6.49
C SER A 226 -7.33 -1.89 -7.03
N GLY A 227 -8.57 -2.16 -6.66
CA GLY A 227 -9.31 -3.36 -7.04
C GLY A 227 -10.33 -3.11 -8.14
N ALA A 228 -10.50 -4.10 -9.03
CA ALA A 228 -11.59 -4.13 -10.00
C ALA A 228 -12.95 -3.97 -9.34
N GLY A 229 -13.87 -3.34 -10.03
CA GLY A 229 -15.18 -2.99 -9.49
C GLY A 229 -16.33 -3.24 -10.46
N PHE A 230 -17.32 -2.38 -10.39
CA PHE A 230 -18.55 -2.52 -11.16
C PHE A 230 -18.28 -2.44 -12.67
N GLY A 231 -18.86 -3.41 -13.38
CA GLY A 231 -18.75 -3.53 -14.85
C GLY A 231 -18.02 -4.78 -15.31
N GLU A 232 -17.25 -5.42 -14.44
CA GLU A 232 -16.70 -6.74 -14.72
C GLU A 232 -17.83 -7.79 -14.81
N SER A 233 -17.59 -8.89 -15.55
CA SER A 233 -18.57 -9.97 -15.66
C SER A 233 -18.77 -10.67 -14.32
N SER A 234 -20.02 -10.94 -13.99
CA SER A 234 -20.42 -11.69 -12.78
C SER A 234 -20.75 -13.16 -13.06
N THR A 235 -20.19 -13.76 -14.12
CA THR A 235 -20.42 -15.17 -14.46
C THR A 235 -19.96 -16.08 -13.33
N ASP A 236 -18.72 -15.92 -12.88
CA ASP A 236 -18.09 -16.73 -11.84
C ASP A 236 -17.61 -15.91 -10.63
N LEU A 237 -17.36 -14.61 -10.82
CA LEU A 237 -16.69 -13.73 -9.88
C LEU A 237 -17.52 -12.46 -9.64
N VAL A 238 -17.37 -11.88 -8.46
CA VAL A 238 -17.95 -10.57 -8.13
C VAL A 238 -16.86 -9.70 -7.56
N PHE A 239 -16.85 -8.42 -7.94
CA PHE A 239 -15.86 -7.44 -7.55
C PHE A 239 -16.54 -6.22 -6.91
N ASP A 240 -16.00 -5.74 -5.82
CA ASP A 240 -16.59 -4.68 -5.00
C ASP A 240 -15.99 -3.29 -5.21
N GLY A 241 -14.94 -3.18 -6.04
CA GLY A 241 -14.29 -1.90 -6.32
C GLY A 241 -13.51 -1.33 -5.13
N LYS A 242 -12.89 -2.20 -4.32
CA LYS A 242 -12.14 -1.76 -3.14
C LYS A 242 -10.88 -0.97 -3.52
N THR A 243 -10.70 0.18 -2.88
CA THR A 243 -9.49 1.00 -2.95
C THR A 243 -8.98 1.24 -1.54
N ILE A 244 -7.69 0.98 -1.30
CA ILE A 244 -7.11 1.01 0.04
C ILE A 244 -5.75 1.70 -0.01
N ILE A 245 -5.51 2.63 0.91
CA ILE A 245 -4.22 3.26 1.11
C ILE A 245 -3.82 3.03 2.57
N ALA A 246 -2.69 2.37 2.77
CA ALA A 246 -2.08 2.17 4.09
C ALA A 246 -0.66 2.74 4.12
N GLU A 247 -0.20 3.17 5.29
CA GLU A 247 1.15 3.68 5.51
C GLU A 247 1.70 3.11 6.81
N ASN A 248 2.85 2.47 6.74
CA ASN A 248 3.54 1.88 7.90
C ASN A 248 2.60 1.10 8.84
N GLY A 249 1.71 0.27 8.25
CA GLY A 249 0.74 -0.56 8.96
C GLY A 249 -0.56 0.11 9.37
N THR A 250 -0.68 1.42 9.17
CA THR A 250 -1.90 2.17 9.48
C THR A 250 -2.76 2.33 8.23
N LEU A 251 -4.05 2.04 8.33
CA LEU A 251 -5.01 2.36 7.27
C LEU A 251 -5.19 3.88 7.22
N ILE A 252 -4.86 4.50 6.09
CA ILE A 252 -5.02 5.95 5.90
C ILE A 252 -6.39 6.24 5.29
N GLN A 253 -6.74 5.54 4.19
CA GLN A 253 -7.98 5.80 3.47
C GLN A 253 -8.49 4.54 2.77
N THR A 254 -9.82 4.42 2.67
CA THR A 254 -10.51 3.39 1.86
C THR A 254 -11.86 3.92 1.41
N ASN A 255 -12.39 3.37 0.33
CA ASN A 255 -13.73 3.71 -0.15
C ASN A 255 -14.84 2.86 0.50
N ALA A 256 -16.07 3.28 0.26
CA ALA A 256 -17.24 2.43 0.45
C ALA A 256 -17.24 1.35 -0.65
N ARG A 257 -17.22 0.08 -0.23
CA ARG A 257 -17.29 -1.08 -1.13
C ARG A 257 -18.68 -1.18 -1.77
N TRP A 258 -18.77 -1.94 -2.88
CA TRP A 258 -20.04 -2.27 -3.55
C TRP A 258 -20.71 -1.08 -4.26
N SER A 259 -19.96 -0.03 -4.57
CA SER A 259 -20.47 1.08 -5.34
C SER A 259 -20.66 0.67 -6.81
N THR A 260 -21.78 1.09 -7.41
CA THR A 260 -21.99 1.03 -8.86
C THR A 260 -21.39 2.22 -9.59
N GLU A 261 -20.96 3.25 -8.84
CA GLU A 261 -20.29 4.42 -9.38
C GLU A 261 -18.77 4.28 -9.20
N PRO A 262 -17.99 4.93 -10.08
CA PRO A 262 -16.53 4.98 -9.91
C PRO A 262 -16.15 5.52 -8.54
N SER A 263 -15.08 5.00 -7.97
CA SER A 263 -14.55 5.50 -6.71
C SER A 263 -13.09 5.94 -6.85
N CYS A 264 -12.74 6.98 -6.11
CA CYS A 264 -11.38 7.48 -5.99
C CYS A 264 -11.12 7.80 -4.52
N VAL A 265 -10.03 7.28 -3.97
CA VAL A 265 -9.52 7.70 -2.67
C VAL A 265 -8.15 8.33 -2.85
N ILE A 266 -7.91 9.43 -2.14
CA ILE A 266 -6.68 10.22 -2.25
C ILE A 266 -6.12 10.43 -0.84
N ALA A 267 -4.80 10.29 -0.70
CA ALA A 267 -4.11 10.51 0.57
C ALA A 267 -2.71 11.07 0.36
N ASP A 268 -2.21 11.78 1.37
CA ASP A 268 -0.83 12.27 1.42
C ASP A 268 0.03 11.28 2.21
N ILE A 269 1.12 10.81 1.60
CA ILE A 269 2.10 9.87 2.16
C ILE A 269 3.29 10.64 2.71
N ASP A 270 3.67 10.38 3.97
CA ASP A 270 4.80 11.02 4.65
C ASP A 270 6.11 10.25 4.35
N ILE A 271 6.77 10.63 3.27
CA ILE A 271 8.04 10.02 2.84
C ILE A 271 9.16 10.26 3.87
N TYR A 272 9.16 11.41 4.53
CA TYR A 272 10.18 11.72 5.53
C TYR A 272 10.02 10.85 6.79
N ALA A 273 8.79 10.61 7.23
CA ALA A 273 8.54 9.69 8.34
C ALA A 273 8.96 8.27 7.99
N LEU A 274 8.60 7.76 6.80
CA LEU A 274 9.01 6.42 6.35
C LEU A 274 10.53 6.28 6.29
N ASN A 275 11.23 7.26 5.71
CA ASN A 275 12.69 7.23 5.63
C ASN A 275 13.35 7.32 7.01
N ARG A 276 12.83 8.16 7.91
CA ARG A 276 13.30 8.24 9.30
C ARG A 276 13.14 6.90 10.01
N ASP A 277 11.98 6.26 9.88
CA ASP A 277 11.72 4.99 10.56
C ASP A 277 12.61 3.86 10.01
N ARG A 278 12.89 3.84 8.70
CA ARG A 278 13.87 2.93 8.08
C ARG A 278 15.29 3.12 8.62
N LEU A 279 15.69 4.36 8.92
CA LEU A 279 17.01 4.66 9.52
C LEU A 279 17.07 4.19 10.98
N HIS A 280 15.97 4.30 11.74
CA HIS A 280 15.92 3.87 13.14
C HIS A 280 15.82 2.36 13.30
N ILE A 281 15.16 1.65 12.38
CA ILE A 281 14.99 0.20 12.41
C ILE A 281 16.15 -0.47 11.65
N MET A 282 17.27 -0.64 12.34
CA MET A 282 18.53 -1.15 11.76
C MET A 282 18.36 -2.48 11.02
N SER A 283 17.49 -3.36 11.50
CA SER A 283 17.22 -4.65 10.85
C SER A 283 16.65 -4.51 9.42
N PHE A 284 15.98 -3.40 9.09
CA PHE A 284 15.54 -3.12 7.73
C PHE A 284 16.77 -2.89 6.83
N GLY A 285 17.69 -2.03 7.23
CA GLY A 285 18.93 -1.76 6.50
C GLY A 285 19.81 -3.01 6.35
N ASP A 286 19.94 -3.80 7.43
CA ASP A 286 20.69 -5.07 7.41
C ASP A 286 20.09 -6.07 6.41
N THR A 287 18.75 -6.11 6.29
CA THR A 287 18.06 -6.96 5.33
C THR A 287 18.28 -6.46 3.91
N ALA A 288 18.15 -5.16 3.68
CA ALA A 288 18.38 -4.54 2.36
C ALA A 288 19.82 -4.78 1.85
N MET A 289 20.82 -4.77 2.75
CA MET A 289 22.21 -5.08 2.38
C MET A 289 22.45 -6.53 1.97
N ARG A 290 21.59 -7.45 2.44
CA ARG A 290 21.66 -8.89 2.12
C ARG A 290 20.80 -9.27 0.93
N GLU A 291 19.94 -8.38 0.46
CA GLU A 291 19.10 -8.61 -0.73
C GLU A 291 19.99 -8.61 -1.98
N PRO A 292 20.06 -9.72 -2.71
CA PRO A 292 20.90 -9.80 -3.90
C PRO A 292 20.31 -9.07 -5.10
N SER A 293 18.99 -8.91 -5.13
CA SER A 293 18.28 -8.28 -6.25
C SER A 293 18.36 -6.77 -6.13
N ARG A 294 18.86 -6.14 -7.19
CA ARG A 294 18.86 -4.68 -7.28
C ARG A 294 17.91 -4.27 -8.39
N TYR A 295 16.89 -3.49 -8.04
CA TYR A 295 15.91 -3.00 -8.99
C TYR A 295 16.51 -1.85 -9.83
N ARG A 296 16.13 -1.84 -11.11
CA ARG A 296 16.43 -0.73 -12.02
C ARG A 296 15.55 0.46 -11.68
N ILE A 297 16.16 1.62 -11.57
CA ILE A 297 15.42 2.87 -11.32
C ILE A 297 15.09 3.50 -12.67
N VAL A 298 13.81 3.72 -12.91
CA VAL A 298 13.30 4.39 -14.11
C VAL A 298 12.68 5.73 -13.69
N ASP A 299 13.11 6.80 -14.34
CA ASP A 299 12.61 8.13 -14.06
C ASP A 299 11.19 8.31 -14.63
N SER A 300 10.26 8.71 -13.79
CA SER A 300 8.89 9.01 -14.19
C SER A 300 8.73 10.40 -14.80
N LEU A 301 9.73 11.27 -14.68
CA LEU A 301 9.68 12.70 -15.04
C LEU A 301 8.58 13.49 -14.30
N ILE A 302 8.13 12.99 -13.16
CA ILE A 302 7.19 13.71 -12.31
C ILE A 302 7.95 14.32 -11.16
N ASP A 303 7.91 15.65 -11.14
CA ASP A 303 8.57 16.50 -10.12
C ASP A 303 7.44 17.10 -9.28
N GLN A 304 7.09 16.43 -8.20
CA GLN A 304 5.91 16.84 -7.45
C GLN A 304 6.17 18.00 -6.51
N ARG A 305 5.24 18.94 -6.54
CA ARG A 305 5.10 19.96 -5.50
C ARG A 305 3.66 20.00 -5.04
N ILE A 306 3.39 19.51 -3.83
CA ILE A 306 2.10 19.73 -3.20
C ILE A 306 1.97 21.25 -2.98
N ASN A 307 1.18 21.89 -3.82
CA ASN A 307 0.82 23.32 -3.69
C ASN A 307 -0.55 23.52 -3.03
N THR A 308 -1.13 22.44 -2.49
CA THR A 308 -2.45 22.42 -1.88
C THR A 308 -2.32 22.11 -0.40
N ASP A 309 -3.37 22.38 0.37
CA ASP A 309 -3.45 21.97 1.77
C ASP A 309 -3.34 20.45 1.90
N LEU A 310 -2.68 20.00 2.97
CA LEU A 310 -2.59 18.57 3.26
C LEU A 310 -3.98 17.99 3.51
N LEU A 311 -4.25 16.86 2.89
CA LEU A 311 -5.46 16.05 3.16
C LEU A 311 -5.29 15.21 4.43
N ARG A 312 -4.06 15.09 4.91
CA ARG A 312 -3.71 14.28 6.08
C ARG A 312 -4.18 14.98 7.35
N SER A 313 -5.01 14.30 8.14
CA SER A 313 -5.30 14.71 9.51
C SER A 313 -4.05 14.43 10.38
N ILE A 314 -3.57 15.46 11.06
CA ILE A 314 -2.50 15.34 12.06
C ILE A 314 -3.19 15.30 13.43
N ASP A 315 -3.03 14.18 14.14
CA ASP A 315 -3.59 14.00 15.46
C ASP A 315 -2.93 14.98 16.45
N PRO A 316 -3.66 15.93 17.04
CA PRO A 316 -3.12 16.85 18.06
C PRO A 316 -2.80 16.13 19.38
N HIS A 317 -3.31 14.91 19.59
CA HIS A 317 -3.12 14.12 20.79
C HIS A 317 -2.59 12.70 20.47
N PRO A 318 -1.40 12.55 19.85
CA PRO A 318 -0.93 11.28 19.27
C PRO A 318 -0.74 10.17 20.32
N PHE A 319 -0.76 10.48 21.61
CA PHE A 319 -0.60 9.51 22.69
C PHE A 319 -1.93 9.07 23.30
N VAL A 320 -3.05 9.70 22.93
CA VAL A 320 -4.38 9.38 23.47
C VAL A 320 -5.25 8.79 22.35
N PRO A 321 -5.66 7.54 22.44
CA PRO A 321 -6.53 6.95 21.43
C PRO A 321 -7.91 7.57 21.40
N ASP A 322 -8.51 7.70 20.22
CA ASP A 322 -9.84 8.30 20.02
C ASP A 322 -11.00 7.41 20.52
N SER A 323 -10.75 6.13 20.77
CA SER A 323 -11.78 5.16 21.20
C SER A 323 -11.63 4.81 22.67
N GLU A 324 -12.68 4.99 23.48
CA GLU A 324 -12.71 4.63 24.91
C GLU A 324 -12.26 3.17 25.15
N HIS A 325 -12.72 2.23 24.33
CA HIS A 325 -12.32 0.83 24.46
C HIS A 325 -10.83 0.58 24.19
N ILE A 326 -10.22 1.37 23.30
CA ILE A 326 -8.78 1.33 23.05
C ILE A 326 -8.03 2.01 24.20
N VAL A 327 -8.57 3.10 24.76
CA VAL A 327 -8.01 3.81 25.92
C VAL A 327 -7.90 2.86 27.10
N ASP A 328 -9.00 2.19 27.46
CA ASP A 328 -9.02 1.25 28.60
C ASP A 328 -7.96 0.17 28.46
N ARG A 329 -7.91 -0.50 27.32
CA ARG A 329 -6.90 -1.54 27.07
C ARG A 329 -5.47 -0.99 27.14
N ARG A 330 -5.20 0.19 26.59
CA ARG A 330 -3.86 0.80 26.65
C ARG A 330 -3.50 1.23 28.05
N CYS A 331 -4.44 1.78 28.81
CA CYS A 331 -4.21 2.12 30.21
C CYS A 331 -3.86 0.86 31.03
N GLU A 332 -4.59 -0.23 30.83
CA GLU A 332 -4.28 -1.51 31.43
C GLU A 332 -2.88 -2.02 31.06
N GLU A 333 -2.52 -1.97 29.78
CA GLU A 333 -1.18 -2.34 29.30
C GLU A 333 -0.08 -1.47 29.94
N ILE A 334 -0.28 -0.15 30.04
CA ILE A 334 0.67 0.78 30.68
C ILE A 334 0.88 0.43 32.15
N ILE A 335 -0.19 0.17 32.89
CA ILE A 335 -0.11 -0.22 34.29
C ILE A 335 0.62 -1.56 34.42
N ASN A 336 0.23 -2.56 33.63
CA ASN A 336 0.84 -3.90 33.68
C ASN A 336 2.33 -3.90 33.35
N ILE A 337 2.78 -3.09 32.38
CA ILE A 337 4.21 -2.94 32.05
C ILE A 337 4.99 -2.39 33.25
N GLN A 338 4.47 -1.35 33.92
CA GLN A 338 5.12 -0.74 35.08
C GLN A 338 5.13 -1.70 36.27
N VAL A 339 4.01 -2.37 36.54
CA VAL A 339 3.88 -3.39 37.62
C VAL A 339 4.87 -4.53 37.41
N ALA A 340 4.95 -5.09 36.19
CA ALA A 340 5.88 -6.17 35.87
C ALA A 340 7.35 -5.72 36.04
N GLY A 341 7.68 -4.50 35.61
CA GLY A 341 9.01 -3.92 35.78
C GLY A 341 9.40 -3.76 37.26
N LEU A 342 8.49 -3.20 38.07
CA LEU A 342 8.70 -3.00 39.49
C LEU A 342 8.78 -4.36 40.23
N ALA A 343 7.88 -5.28 39.96
CA ALA A 343 7.86 -6.63 40.57
C ALA A 343 9.19 -7.35 40.34
N ARG A 344 9.74 -7.28 39.13
CA ARG A 344 11.05 -7.89 38.82
C ARG A 344 12.18 -7.25 39.60
N ARG A 345 12.19 -5.93 39.79
CA ARG A 345 13.20 -5.23 40.60
C ARG A 345 13.14 -5.63 42.07
N LEU A 346 11.93 -5.63 42.65
CA LEU A 346 11.72 -6.03 44.03
C LEU A 346 12.17 -7.48 44.28
N SER A 347 11.81 -8.40 43.38
CA SER A 347 12.24 -9.80 43.44
C SER A 347 13.75 -9.91 43.38
N ALA A 348 14.42 -9.22 42.48
CA ALA A 348 15.87 -9.28 42.27
C ALA A 348 16.66 -8.72 43.46
N THR A 349 16.10 -7.72 44.15
CA THR A 349 16.72 -7.09 45.35
C THR A 349 16.26 -7.70 46.66
N HIS A 350 15.37 -8.70 46.63
CA HIS A 350 14.71 -9.28 47.82
C HIS A 350 14.05 -8.23 48.71
N THR A 351 13.54 -7.16 48.10
CA THR A 351 12.88 -6.05 48.80
C THR A 351 11.40 -6.35 49.00
N SER A 352 10.93 -6.27 50.23
CA SER A 352 9.55 -6.53 50.60
C SER A 352 8.76 -5.28 51.01
N LYS A 353 9.37 -4.10 50.94
CA LYS A 353 8.75 -2.81 51.34
C LYS A 353 9.12 -1.73 50.34
N LEU A 354 8.16 -0.86 50.05
CA LEU A 354 8.36 0.38 49.29
C LEU A 354 7.98 1.57 50.15
N VAL A 355 8.70 2.68 49.98
CA VAL A 355 8.38 3.97 50.59
C VAL A 355 8.21 4.98 49.47
N ILE A 356 7.09 5.64 49.43
CA ILE A 356 6.74 6.64 48.38
C ILE A 356 6.33 7.93 49.05
N GLY A 357 6.97 9.04 48.69
CA GLY A 357 6.53 10.39 49.02
C GLY A 357 5.38 10.83 48.12
N ILE A 358 4.19 11.00 48.68
CA ILE A 358 3.00 11.40 47.91
C ILE A 358 2.77 12.88 48.09
N SER A 359 2.93 13.64 46.98
CA SER A 359 2.69 15.06 46.94
C SER A 359 1.21 15.45 46.63
N GLY A 360 0.38 14.46 46.31
CA GLY A 360 -0.99 14.65 45.81
C GLY A 360 -1.09 14.96 44.30
N GLY A 361 0.03 15.01 43.57
CA GLY A 361 0.07 15.11 42.11
C GLY A 361 -0.13 13.80 41.38
N LEU A 362 -0.40 13.86 40.08
CA LEU A 362 -0.66 12.68 39.24
C LEU A 362 0.47 11.66 39.25
N ASP A 363 1.72 12.10 39.15
CA ASP A 363 2.91 11.21 39.10
C ASP A 363 3.03 10.37 40.39
N SER A 364 2.92 11.00 41.55
CA SER A 364 3.00 10.29 42.83
C SER A 364 1.80 9.39 43.06
N THR A 365 0.62 9.74 42.58
CA THR A 365 -0.57 8.90 42.63
C THR A 365 -0.44 7.69 41.71
N LEU A 366 0.06 7.85 40.48
CA LEU A 366 0.34 6.76 39.56
C LEU A 366 1.40 5.80 40.14
N ALA A 367 2.48 6.34 40.71
CA ALA A 367 3.51 5.54 41.36
C ALA A 367 2.94 4.71 42.54
N LEU A 368 2.01 5.27 43.31
CA LEU A 368 1.31 4.56 44.36
C LEU A 368 0.46 3.41 43.82
N LEU A 369 -0.34 3.68 42.78
CA LEU A 369 -1.18 2.65 42.15
C LEU A 369 -0.33 1.49 41.59
N VAL A 370 0.76 1.80 40.88
CA VAL A 370 1.69 0.78 40.38
C VAL A 370 2.30 -0.03 41.54
N ALA A 371 2.69 0.63 42.62
CA ALA A 371 3.21 -0.05 43.79
C ALA A 371 2.18 -0.98 44.45
N VAL A 372 0.94 -0.51 44.63
CA VAL A 372 -0.16 -1.32 45.16
C VAL A 372 -0.40 -2.54 44.28
N HIS A 373 -0.57 -2.36 42.99
CA HIS A 373 -0.78 -3.47 42.05
C HIS A 373 0.40 -4.43 41.99
N THR A 374 1.61 -3.97 42.27
CA THR A 374 2.81 -4.84 42.31
C THR A 374 2.81 -5.80 43.50
N PHE A 375 2.34 -5.33 44.66
CA PHE A 375 2.26 -6.15 45.87
C PHE A 375 0.96 -6.94 45.99
N ASP A 376 -0.07 -6.54 45.25
CA ASP A 376 -1.41 -7.11 45.38
C ASP A 376 -1.93 -7.70 44.04
N PRO A 377 -1.43 -8.88 43.62
CA PRO A 377 -2.26 -9.73 42.80
C PRO A 377 -3.34 -10.46 43.61
N VAL A 378 -3.20 -10.64 44.92
CA VAL A 378 -4.12 -11.42 45.78
C VAL A 378 -4.03 -11.08 47.31
N SER A 379 -3.33 -10.04 47.76
CA SER A 379 -3.12 -9.83 49.23
C SER A 379 -3.27 -8.39 49.65
N TYR A 380 -3.99 -8.19 50.76
CA TYR A 380 -4.24 -6.92 51.42
C TYR A 380 -2.95 -6.14 51.74
N THR A 381 -2.73 -5.04 51.03
CA THR A 381 -1.71 -4.07 51.41
C THR A 381 -2.27 -3.09 52.45
N HIS A 382 -1.66 -3.08 53.65
CA HIS A 382 -1.93 -2.04 54.62
C HIS A 382 -1.14 -0.77 54.23
N LEU A 383 -1.84 0.22 53.73
CA LEU A 383 -1.33 1.59 53.57
C LEU A 383 -1.36 2.27 54.95
N THR A 384 -0.21 2.40 55.60
CA THR A 384 -0.08 3.29 56.73
C THR A 384 0.33 4.66 56.22
N LEU A 385 -0.58 5.63 56.24
CA LEU A 385 -0.27 7.04 56.03
C LEU A 385 0.47 7.54 57.31
N PRO A 386 1.63 8.21 57.17
CA PRO A 386 2.23 8.89 58.32
C PRO A 386 1.27 10.03 58.72
N THR A 387 0.83 10.00 59.96
CA THR A 387 0.08 11.11 60.54
C THR A 387 1.06 12.25 60.80
N ILE A 388 0.98 13.29 59.96
CA ILE A 388 1.72 14.52 60.21
C ILE A 388 0.88 15.32 61.23
N TYR A 389 1.32 15.34 62.43
CA TYR A 389 0.83 16.34 63.40
C TYR A 389 1.43 17.71 63.00
N SER A 390 0.58 18.66 62.65
CA SER A 390 0.92 20.09 62.50
C SER A 390 1.06 20.74 63.85
#